data_e9e1f80086f903267dffafae81aa1081
#
_entry.id   e9e1f80086f903267dffafae81aa1081
#
_cell.length_a   1.000
_cell.length_b   1.000
_cell.length_c   1.000
_cell.angle_alpha   90.00
_cell.angle_beta   90.00
_cell.angle_gamma   90.00
#
_symmetry.space_group_name_H-M   'P 1'
#
loop_
_entity.id
_entity.type
_entity.pdbx_description
1 polymer ?
#
loop_
_entity_poly.entity_id
_entity_poly.type
_entity_poly.pdbx_seq_one_letter_code
_entity_poly.pdbx_strand_id
1 'polypeptide(L)'
;MKQLSLEQYVKNPTRKIVTRDGHNARIICTDRRGLNVKPIATLITIPNGDEIIKTYWENGVETQGYEDNPNDLFFVPIKKEGWVNIYLDAENSNYVETCIYKSKEEAEESGKKWSRYITTVKVEWEE
;
A
#
# COMPACT_ATOMS: atom_id res chain seq x y z
N MET A 1 5.24 0.86 -6.28
CA MET A 1 4.32 1.76 -5.55
C MET A 1 3.01 1.89 -6.31
N LYS A 2 1.93 2.08 -5.61
CA LYS A 2 0.60 2.23 -6.20
C LYS A 2 0.27 3.71 -6.35
N GLN A 3 -0.13 4.13 -7.55
CA GLN A 3 -0.52 5.52 -7.80
C GLN A 3 -1.72 5.92 -6.95
N LEU A 4 -1.73 7.17 -6.48
CA LEU A 4 -2.79 7.68 -5.62
C LEU A 4 -4.14 7.66 -6.34
N SER A 5 -5.16 7.27 -5.61
CA SER A 5 -6.56 7.41 -6.00
C SER A 5 -7.27 8.21 -4.90
N LEU A 6 -7.97 9.27 -5.29
CA LEU A 6 -8.72 10.08 -4.33
C LEU A 6 -9.74 9.24 -3.57
N GLU A 7 -10.43 8.33 -4.27
CA GLU A 7 -11.41 7.42 -3.65
C GLU A 7 -10.78 6.58 -2.55
N GLN A 8 -9.60 6.02 -2.80
CA GLN A 8 -8.89 5.21 -1.80
C GLN A 8 -8.32 6.07 -0.66
N TYR A 9 -7.85 7.26 -0.99
CA TYR A 9 -7.32 8.17 0.03
C TYR A 9 -8.39 8.58 1.04
N VAL A 10 -9.59 8.95 0.59
CA VAL A 10 -10.67 9.36 1.51
C VAL A 10 -11.13 8.21 2.41
N LYS A 11 -10.96 6.96 2.00
CA LYS A 11 -11.24 5.78 2.84
C LYS A 11 -10.20 5.56 3.91
N ASN A 12 -8.96 6.00 3.69
CA ASN A 12 -7.86 5.90 4.65
C ASN A 12 -6.94 7.12 4.54
N PRO A 13 -7.35 8.27 5.11
CA PRO A 13 -6.62 9.52 4.96
C PRO A 13 -5.32 9.60 5.77
N THR A 14 -5.02 8.61 6.60
CA THR A 14 -3.76 8.54 7.36
C THR A 14 -2.63 7.91 6.57
N ARG A 15 -2.92 7.34 5.39
CA ARG A 15 -1.92 6.68 4.57
C ARG A 15 -0.88 7.67 4.05
N LYS A 16 0.38 7.33 4.18
CA LYS A 16 1.49 8.18 3.72
C LYS A 16 1.53 8.26 2.20
N ILE A 17 1.88 9.44 1.71
CA ILE A 17 1.93 9.77 0.29
C ILE A 17 3.30 10.33 -0.04
N VAL A 18 3.78 10.02 -1.23
CA VAL A 18 5.07 10.47 -1.76
C VAL A 18 4.93 10.78 -3.24
N THR A 19 5.76 11.66 -3.75
CA THR A 19 5.87 11.87 -5.20
C THR A 19 6.64 10.72 -5.85
N ARG A 20 6.53 10.60 -7.17
CA ARG A 20 7.26 9.56 -7.92
C ARG A 20 8.76 9.60 -7.63
N ASP A 21 9.34 10.78 -7.50
CA ASP A 21 10.77 10.95 -7.21
C ASP A 21 11.12 10.91 -5.70
N GLY A 22 10.17 10.56 -4.85
CA GLY A 22 10.43 10.25 -3.44
C GLY A 22 10.29 11.40 -2.47
N HIS A 23 9.74 12.55 -2.86
CA HIS A 23 9.49 13.66 -1.93
C HIS A 23 8.23 13.40 -1.12
N ASN A 24 8.30 13.70 0.17
CA ASN A 24 7.14 13.58 1.04
C ASN A 24 6.04 14.55 0.62
N ALA A 25 4.80 14.08 0.67
CA ALA A 25 3.62 14.85 0.32
C ALA A 25 2.55 14.72 1.40
N ARG A 26 1.81 15.80 1.64
CA ARG A 26 0.62 15.74 2.49
C ARG A 26 -0.52 16.49 1.82
N ILE A 27 -1.66 15.85 1.78
CA ILE A 27 -2.87 16.41 1.19
C ILE A 27 -3.51 17.36 2.18
N ILE A 28 -3.79 18.58 1.73
CA ILE A 28 -4.43 19.62 2.56
C ILE A 28 -5.87 19.87 2.14
N CYS A 29 -6.26 19.45 0.94
CA CYS A 29 -7.63 19.62 0.44
C CYS A 29 -7.90 18.56 -0.62
N THR A 30 -9.11 18.00 -0.62
CA THR A 30 -9.54 16.98 -1.58
C THR A 30 -10.75 17.40 -2.41
N ASP A 31 -11.30 18.58 -2.16
CA ASP A 31 -12.57 19.03 -2.73
C ASP A 31 -12.53 20.45 -3.29
N ARG A 32 -11.37 20.84 -3.86
CA ARG A 32 -11.29 22.14 -4.54
C ARG A 32 -12.33 22.18 -5.64
N ARG A 33 -13.02 23.31 -5.72
CA ARG A 33 -14.13 23.52 -6.65
C ARG A 33 -13.77 24.52 -7.74
N GLY A 34 -14.40 24.35 -8.88
CA GLY A 34 -14.24 25.25 -10.02
C GLY A 34 -14.30 24.49 -11.34
N LEU A 35 -14.44 25.22 -12.43
CA LEU A 35 -14.42 24.65 -13.76
C LEU A 35 -12.98 24.27 -14.13
N ASN A 36 -12.76 23.00 -14.50
CA ASN A 36 -11.43 22.47 -14.84
C ASN A 36 -10.39 22.66 -13.73
N VAL A 37 -10.83 22.60 -12.47
CA VAL A 37 -9.94 22.70 -11.31
C VAL A 37 -9.58 21.31 -10.81
N LYS A 38 -8.29 21.10 -10.59
CA LYS A 38 -7.79 19.87 -9.95
C LYS A 38 -8.27 19.84 -8.51
N PRO A 39 -8.97 18.79 -8.06
CA PRO A 39 -9.59 18.79 -6.74
C PRO A 39 -8.63 18.65 -5.57
N ILE A 40 -7.45 18.08 -5.79
CA ILE A 40 -6.51 17.78 -4.72
C ILE A 40 -5.46 18.88 -4.62
N ALA A 41 -5.29 19.46 -3.43
CA ALA A 41 -4.18 20.36 -3.12
C ALA A 41 -3.25 19.71 -2.10
N THR A 42 -1.94 19.78 -2.36
CA THR A 42 -0.92 19.12 -1.57
C THR A 42 0.23 20.07 -1.24
N LEU A 43 0.91 19.78 -0.13
CA LEU A 43 2.21 20.35 0.18
C LEU A 43 3.29 19.28 -0.05
N ILE A 44 4.26 19.61 -0.89
CA ILE A 44 5.39 18.74 -1.21
C ILE A 44 6.63 19.30 -0.50
N THR A 45 7.31 18.47 0.27
CA THR A 45 8.56 18.85 0.94
C THR A 45 9.73 18.63 -0.02
N ILE A 46 10.40 19.70 -0.41
CA ILE A 46 11.59 19.64 -1.28
C ILE A 46 12.86 19.45 -0.44
N PRO A 47 14.02 19.08 -1.07
CA PRO A 47 15.22 18.69 -0.31
C PRO A 47 15.74 19.71 0.71
N ASN A 48 15.53 21.01 0.50
CA ASN A 48 15.95 22.03 1.45
C ASN A 48 15.02 22.17 2.67
N GLY A 49 13.93 21.37 2.73
CA GLY A 49 12.94 21.42 3.80
C GLY A 49 11.77 22.37 3.55
N ASP A 50 11.80 23.17 2.49
CA ASP A 50 10.66 24.02 2.14
C ASP A 50 9.49 23.19 1.64
N GLU A 51 8.29 23.70 1.84
CA GLU A 51 7.08 23.10 1.29
C GLU A 51 6.58 23.93 0.13
N ILE A 52 6.23 23.23 -0.98
CA ILE A 52 5.61 23.87 -2.16
C ILE A 52 4.20 23.32 -2.35
N ILE A 53 3.31 24.16 -2.85
CA ILE A 53 1.91 23.75 -3.13
C ILE A 53 1.84 23.22 -4.55
N LYS A 54 1.22 22.03 -4.71
CA LYS A 54 0.87 21.47 -6.01
C LYS A 54 -0.55 20.94 -6.00
N THR A 55 -1.18 20.92 -7.17
CA THR A 55 -2.54 20.44 -7.34
C THR A 55 -2.58 19.24 -8.27
N TYR A 56 -3.54 18.35 -8.03
CA TYR A 56 -3.61 17.06 -8.72
C TYR A 56 -5.03 16.66 -9.07
N TRP A 57 -5.15 15.88 -10.11
CA TRP A 57 -6.40 15.22 -10.49
C TRP A 57 -6.70 14.04 -9.54
N GLU A 58 -7.90 13.48 -9.64
CA GLU A 58 -8.37 12.40 -8.75
C GLU A 58 -7.50 11.15 -8.78
N ASN A 59 -6.77 10.93 -9.87
CA ASN A 59 -5.85 9.80 -10.01
C ASN A 59 -4.41 10.10 -9.56
N GLY A 60 -4.18 11.23 -8.90
CA GLY A 60 -2.87 11.61 -8.41
C GLY A 60 -1.93 12.19 -9.47
N VAL A 61 -2.42 12.44 -10.66
CA VAL A 61 -1.64 12.98 -11.78
C VAL A 61 -1.67 14.51 -11.74
N GLU A 62 -0.49 15.12 -11.84
CA GLU A 62 -0.36 16.58 -11.87
C GLU A 62 -0.80 17.15 -13.23
N THR A 63 -0.33 16.56 -14.31
CA THR A 63 -0.61 17.02 -15.67
C THR A 63 -1.07 15.85 -16.52
N GLN A 64 -2.28 15.94 -17.07
CA GLN A 64 -2.81 14.89 -17.94
C GLN A 64 -1.93 14.75 -19.20
N GLY A 65 -1.64 13.49 -19.56
CA GLY A 65 -0.80 13.18 -20.73
C GLY A 65 0.69 13.28 -20.49
N TYR A 66 1.14 13.69 -19.32
CA TYR A 66 2.57 13.68 -18.95
C TYR A 66 2.90 12.36 -18.29
N GLU A 67 3.43 11.42 -19.04
CA GLU A 67 3.84 10.12 -18.52
C GLU A 67 5.09 10.25 -17.65
N ASP A 68 5.15 9.44 -16.60
CA ASP A 68 6.30 9.39 -15.67
C ASP A 68 6.67 10.74 -15.06
N ASN A 69 5.67 11.62 -14.87
CA ASN A 69 5.88 12.89 -14.21
C ASN A 69 6.44 12.66 -12.79
N PRO A 70 7.62 13.23 -12.46
CA PRO A 70 8.24 13.03 -11.16
C PRO A 70 7.41 13.57 -10.00
N ASN A 71 6.47 14.45 -10.27
CA ASN A 71 5.60 15.05 -9.24
C ASN A 71 4.32 14.25 -8.96
N ASP A 72 3.99 13.25 -9.77
CA ASP A 72 2.78 12.45 -9.56
C ASP A 72 2.79 11.78 -8.19
N LEU A 73 1.59 11.66 -7.61
CA LEU A 73 1.43 11.15 -6.24
C LEU A 73 1.24 9.63 -6.21
N PHE A 74 1.88 9.02 -5.23
CA PHE A 74 1.81 7.59 -4.97
C PHE A 74 1.57 7.32 -3.49
N PHE A 75 0.91 6.22 -3.19
CA PHE A 75 0.87 5.70 -1.83
C PHE A 75 2.21 5.06 -1.49
N VAL A 76 2.73 5.36 -0.30
CA VAL A 76 3.87 4.62 0.24
C VAL A 76 3.41 3.19 0.50
N PRO A 77 4.14 2.15 0.03
CA PRO A 77 3.75 0.77 0.28
C PRO A 77 3.65 0.46 1.76
N ILE A 78 2.58 -0.25 2.14
CA ILE A 78 2.42 -0.78 3.49
C ILE A 78 2.88 -2.22 3.46
N LYS A 79 3.94 -2.51 4.21
CA LYS A 79 4.43 -3.88 4.36
C LYS A 79 3.58 -4.64 5.35
N LYS A 80 3.09 -5.78 4.91
CA LYS A 80 2.30 -6.71 5.73
C LYS A 80 3.07 -8.01 5.87
N GLU A 81 2.86 -8.68 6.99
CA GLU A 81 3.44 -9.98 7.23
C GLU A 81 2.45 -10.90 7.93
N GLY A 82 2.66 -12.18 7.79
CA GLY A 82 1.86 -13.20 8.45
C GLY A 82 2.56 -14.55 8.37
N TRP A 83 1.93 -15.56 8.91
CA TRP A 83 2.45 -16.93 8.90
C TRP A 83 1.41 -17.87 8.34
N VAL A 84 1.86 -18.80 7.52
CA VAL A 84 1.01 -19.84 6.93
C VAL A 84 1.59 -21.20 7.27
N ASN A 85 0.73 -22.21 7.36
CA ASN A 85 1.13 -23.58 7.59
C ASN A 85 1.19 -24.33 6.26
N ILE A 86 2.18 -25.20 6.14
CA ILE A 86 2.34 -26.12 5.02
C ILE A 86 2.06 -27.52 5.50
N TYR A 87 1.22 -28.23 4.75
CA TYR A 87 0.79 -29.59 5.08
C TYR A 87 1.11 -30.54 3.90
N LEU A 88 1.21 -31.80 4.23
CA LEU A 88 1.27 -32.86 3.22
C LEU A 88 -0.15 -33.35 2.93
N ASP A 89 -0.57 -33.36 1.66
CA ASP A 89 -1.89 -33.87 1.31
C ASP A 89 -1.92 -35.38 1.17
N ALA A 90 -3.11 -35.94 0.84
CA ALA A 90 -3.29 -37.40 0.70
C ALA A 90 -2.46 -38.02 -0.40
N GLU A 91 -1.99 -37.23 -1.38
CA GLU A 91 -1.18 -37.69 -2.52
C GLU A 91 0.31 -37.40 -2.32
N ASN A 92 0.72 -37.05 -1.09
CA ASN A 92 2.07 -36.67 -0.71
C ASN A 92 2.58 -35.41 -1.41
N SER A 93 1.69 -34.53 -1.83
CA SER A 93 2.01 -33.19 -2.33
C SER A 93 1.89 -32.17 -1.20
N ASN A 94 2.77 -31.18 -1.23
CA ASN A 94 2.68 -30.08 -0.27
C ASN A 94 1.58 -29.11 -0.66
N TYR A 95 0.84 -28.60 0.32
CA TYR A 95 -0.08 -27.51 0.10
C TYR A 95 0.00 -26.49 1.23
N VAL A 96 -0.38 -25.25 0.92
CA VAL A 96 -0.41 -24.13 1.87
C VAL A 96 -1.84 -23.92 2.32
N GLU A 97 -2.02 -23.79 3.64
CA GLU A 97 -3.31 -23.43 4.21
C GLU A 97 -3.75 -22.04 3.73
N THR A 98 -5.03 -21.85 3.48
CA THR A 98 -5.58 -20.55 3.04
C THR A 98 -5.66 -19.51 4.15
N CYS A 99 -5.47 -19.92 5.40
CA CYS A 99 -5.51 -19.04 6.56
C CYS A 99 -4.13 -18.42 6.83
N ILE A 100 -4.09 -17.10 7.03
CA ILE A 100 -2.88 -16.37 7.42
C ILE A 100 -3.00 -16.01 8.90
N TYR A 101 -2.02 -16.42 9.70
CA TYR A 101 -1.98 -16.16 11.13
C TYR A 101 -1.15 -14.91 11.42
N LYS A 102 -1.49 -14.20 12.50
CA LYS A 102 -0.80 -12.96 12.88
C LYS A 102 0.55 -13.20 13.56
N SER A 103 0.74 -14.38 14.13
CA SER A 103 2.01 -14.74 14.78
C SER A 103 2.42 -16.16 14.43
N LYS A 104 3.74 -16.40 14.52
CA LYS A 104 4.31 -17.73 14.31
C LYS A 104 3.74 -18.74 15.30
N GLU A 105 3.61 -18.32 16.57
CA GLU A 105 3.12 -19.15 17.64
C GLU A 105 1.69 -19.63 17.40
N GLU A 106 0.80 -18.73 16.97
CA GLU A 106 -0.57 -19.09 16.64
C GLU A 106 -0.63 -20.08 15.48
N ALA A 107 0.17 -19.85 14.43
CA ALA A 107 0.23 -20.75 13.29
C ALA A 107 0.73 -22.13 13.68
N GLU A 108 1.82 -22.22 14.42
CA GLU A 108 2.39 -23.49 14.89
C GLU A 108 1.42 -24.25 15.80
N GLU A 109 0.77 -23.55 16.72
CA GLU A 109 -0.21 -24.15 17.61
C GLU A 109 -1.38 -24.78 16.85
N SER A 110 -1.88 -24.07 15.85
CA SER A 110 -2.94 -24.58 14.98
C SER A 110 -2.46 -25.75 14.12
N GLY A 111 -1.26 -25.64 13.54
CA GLY A 111 -0.69 -26.65 12.65
C GLY A 111 -0.39 -27.96 13.32
N LYS A 112 0.19 -27.91 14.53
CA LYS A 112 0.60 -29.09 15.27
C LYS A 112 -0.57 -30.01 15.71
N LYS A 113 -1.79 -29.53 15.61
CA LYS A 113 -2.99 -30.36 15.85
C LYS A 113 -3.25 -31.37 14.74
N TRP A 114 -2.62 -31.21 13.59
CA TRP A 114 -2.84 -32.03 12.40
C TRP A 114 -1.63 -32.92 12.14
N SER A 115 -1.88 -34.20 11.87
CA SER A 115 -0.81 -35.19 11.63
C SER A 115 0.00 -34.91 10.38
N ARG A 116 -0.55 -34.17 9.42
CA ARG A 116 0.10 -33.87 8.13
C ARG A 116 0.84 -32.53 8.11
N TYR A 117 0.90 -31.85 9.25
CA TYR A 117 1.63 -30.61 9.37
C TYR A 117 3.13 -30.80 9.09
N ILE A 118 3.69 -29.94 8.25
CA ILE A 118 5.11 -29.96 7.91
C ILE A 118 5.83 -28.83 8.61
N THR A 119 5.45 -27.59 8.33
CA THR A 119 6.14 -26.41 8.85
C THR A 119 5.28 -25.15 8.76
N THR A 120 5.71 -24.12 9.46
CA THR A 120 5.14 -22.78 9.41
C THR A 120 6.12 -21.85 8.73
N VAL A 121 5.64 -21.06 7.77
CA VAL A 121 6.47 -20.17 6.95
C VAL A 121 5.95 -18.74 7.10
N LYS A 122 6.88 -17.80 7.24
CA LYS A 122 6.55 -16.37 7.19
C LYS A 122 6.29 -15.94 5.76
N VAL A 123 5.24 -15.19 5.55
CA VAL A 123 4.93 -14.56 4.26
C VAL A 123 4.91 -13.04 4.42
N GLU A 124 5.37 -12.34 3.41
CA GLU A 124 5.39 -10.87 3.39
C GLU A 124 4.79 -10.39 2.07
N TRP A 125 4.05 -9.28 2.14
CA TRP A 125 3.48 -8.66 0.94
C TRP A 125 3.32 -7.15 1.15
N GLU A 126 3.03 -6.43 0.07
CA GLU A 126 2.77 -5.00 0.10
C GLU A 126 1.34 -4.71 -0.34
N GLU A 127 0.72 -3.77 0.37
CA GLU A 127 -0.59 -3.21 -0.01
C GLU A 127 -0.45 -1.84 -0.65
#